data_2bfcb50b73fa77aaceda3132cf9f6a2b
#
_entry.id   2bfcb50b73fa77aaceda3132cf9f6a2b
#
_cell.length_a   1.000
_cell.length_b   1.000
_cell.length_c   1.000
_cell.angle_alpha   90.00
_cell.angle_beta   90.00
_cell.angle_gamma   90.00
#
_symmetry.space_group_name_H-M   'P 1'
#
loop_
_entity.id
_entity.type
_entity.pdbx_description
1 polymer ?
#
loop_
_entity_poly.entity_id
_entity_poly.type
_entity_poly.pdbx_seq_one_letter_code
_entity_poly.pdbx_strand_id
1 'polypeptide(L)'
;MYRQTAADLSTARADPRSATLARYLNELLGRAHNHVYIGAPTGARGILYFFTQRFPQVFRETWRYTAAAVLVFAAGAALGVLLSVTDPAFERFILGVDMIDTIDKREMWTHSIVAVKPLASSGIMTNNIAVSFATFAGGILGGVGTLYAMAMNGLLIGVVAFSCARSGLGLSLFSFVAPHGSLELPSLFIAGGAGFLLGRGVLFPGRLSRRDSLLIAGRQAVRLLLGVVPLLVIAGIIEGFVSPTDLAVPFKFLIGASLFVLLALYLLAAGRRSGATLATSLTTDSES
;
A
#
# COMPACT_ATOMS: atom_id res chain seq x y z
N MET A 1 13.51 14.56 -24.07
CA MET A 1 13.53 16.03 -23.86
C MET A 1 14.90 16.52 -23.36
N TYR A 2 15.40 16.24 -22.14
CA TYR A 2 16.66 16.78 -21.63
C TYR A 2 17.86 16.63 -22.60
N ARG A 3 18.11 15.41 -23.12
CA ARG A 3 19.20 15.15 -24.09
C ARG A 3 19.01 15.92 -25.40
N GLN A 4 17.80 16.12 -25.84
CA GLN A 4 17.47 16.84 -27.07
C GLN A 4 17.71 18.35 -26.89
N THR A 5 17.26 18.91 -25.77
CA THR A 5 17.53 20.30 -25.41
C THR A 5 19.04 20.57 -25.20
N ALA A 6 19.80 19.57 -24.71
CA ALA A 6 21.27 19.68 -24.60
C ALA A 6 21.95 19.67 -25.98
N ALA A 7 21.46 18.87 -26.95
CA ALA A 7 21.92 18.90 -28.31
C ALA A 7 21.58 20.23 -29.02
N ASP A 8 20.37 20.73 -28.83
CA ASP A 8 19.90 22.01 -29.35
C ASP A 8 20.74 23.18 -28.80
N LEU A 9 21.11 23.13 -27.51
CA LEU A 9 22.03 24.11 -26.89
C LEU A 9 23.42 24.06 -27.55
N SER A 10 23.93 22.86 -27.85
CA SER A 10 25.22 22.70 -28.53
C SER A 10 25.18 23.34 -29.91
N THR A 11 24.11 23.14 -30.66
CA THR A 11 23.88 23.74 -31.98
C THR A 11 23.74 25.26 -31.89
N ALA A 12 22.96 25.78 -30.91
CA ALA A 12 22.75 27.20 -30.72
C ALA A 12 24.05 27.93 -30.28
N ARG A 13 24.97 27.26 -29.59
CA ARG A 13 26.28 27.81 -29.23
C ARG A 13 27.24 27.92 -30.43
N ALA A 14 27.05 27.09 -31.44
CA ALA A 14 27.89 27.11 -32.66
C ALA A 14 27.49 28.25 -33.60
N ASP A 15 26.30 28.86 -33.46
CA ASP A 15 25.84 29.99 -34.30
C ASP A 15 25.86 31.31 -33.48
N PRO A 16 26.74 32.27 -33.87
CA PRO A 16 26.81 33.57 -33.20
C PRO A 16 25.52 34.37 -33.21
N ARG A 17 24.59 34.09 -34.17
CA ARG A 17 23.28 34.77 -34.27
C ARG A 17 22.28 34.24 -33.27
N SER A 18 22.55 33.10 -32.64
CA SER A 18 21.67 32.41 -31.69
C SER A 18 22.05 32.60 -30.21
N ALA A 19 22.82 33.64 -29.89
CA ALA A 19 23.32 33.88 -28.53
C ALA A 19 22.19 33.99 -27.45
N THR A 20 21.06 34.61 -27.82
CA THR A 20 19.88 34.72 -26.93
C THR A 20 19.22 33.36 -26.70
N LEU A 21 19.08 32.57 -27.75
CA LEU A 21 18.54 31.20 -27.67
C LEU A 21 19.47 30.30 -26.87
N ALA A 22 20.77 30.38 -27.04
CA ALA A 22 21.76 29.62 -26.31
C ALA A 22 21.70 29.94 -24.79
N ARG A 23 21.50 31.21 -24.41
CA ARG A 23 21.32 31.64 -23.03
C ARG A 23 20.03 31.04 -22.43
N TYR A 24 18.91 31.17 -23.12
CA TYR A 24 17.63 30.60 -22.70
C TYR A 24 17.69 29.08 -22.52
N LEU A 25 18.26 28.35 -23.49
CA LEU A 25 18.43 26.91 -23.41
C LEU A 25 19.37 26.48 -22.29
N ASN A 26 20.40 27.27 -22.00
CA ASN A 26 21.33 27.04 -20.90
C ASN A 26 20.65 27.22 -19.53
N GLU A 27 19.82 28.26 -19.37
CA GLU A 27 19.02 28.47 -18.16
C GLU A 27 17.94 27.39 -18.00
N LEU A 28 17.28 26.99 -19.10
CA LEU A 28 16.30 25.91 -19.09
C LEU A 28 16.94 24.58 -18.70
N LEU A 29 18.12 24.27 -19.24
CA LEU A 29 18.91 23.10 -18.89
C LEU A 29 19.41 23.15 -17.46
N GLY A 30 19.83 24.31 -16.96
CA GLY A 30 20.22 24.51 -15.56
C GLY A 30 19.05 24.23 -14.61
N ARG A 31 17.87 24.77 -14.89
CA ARG A 31 16.63 24.48 -14.14
C ARG A 31 16.24 23.01 -14.23
N ALA A 32 16.28 22.42 -15.41
CA ALA A 32 16.00 21.01 -15.62
C ALA A 32 17.04 20.11 -14.95
N HIS A 33 18.33 20.49 -14.98
CA HIS A 33 19.41 19.78 -14.29
C HIS A 33 19.19 19.79 -12.77
N ASN A 34 18.88 20.94 -12.20
CA ASN A 34 18.56 21.03 -10.77
C ASN A 34 17.33 20.20 -10.40
N HIS A 35 16.31 20.13 -11.26
CA HIS A 35 15.14 19.26 -11.04
C HIS A 35 15.43 17.76 -11.19
N VAL A 36 16.36 17.41 -12.10
CA VAL A 36 16.71 16.01 -12.40
C VAL A 36 17.85 15.51 -11.50
N TYR A 37 18.78 16.39 -11.10
CA TYR A 37 20.02 16.08 -10.40
C TYR A 37 20.15 16.68 -8.99
N ILE A 38 19.16 17.45 -8.49
CA ILE A 38 19.06 17.63 -7.03
C ILE A 38 18.73 16.24 -6.51
N GLY A 39 19.77 15.48 -6.19
CA GLY A 39 19.71 14.10 -5.76
C GLY A 39 18.76 14.01 -4.58
N ALA A 40 17.85 13.06 -4.61
CA ALA A 40 17.10 12.71 -3.42
C ALA A 40 18.10 12.52 -2.28
N PRO A 41 17.79 13.02 -1.07
CA PRO A 41 18.69 12.87 0.06
C PRO A 41 19.14 11.41 0.17
N THR A 42 20.43 11.18 0.35
CA THR A 42 21.01 9.83 0.48
C THR A 42 21.15 9.44 1.95
N GLY A 43 21.31 8.16 2.23
CA GLY A 43 21.43 7.64 3.59
C GLY A 43 20.18 7.81 4.44
N ALA A 44 20.34 7.98 5.75
CA ALA A 44 19.24 8.10 6.72
C ALA A 44 18.26 9.25 6.40
N ARG A 45 18.76 10.38 5.88
CA ARG A 45 17.90 11.50 5.44
C ARG A 45 17.02 11.11 4.26
N GLY A 46 17.52 10.28 3.35
CA GLY A 46 16.74 9.76 2.22
C GLY A 46 15.61 8.85 2.66
N ILE A 47 15.86 7.98 3.64
CA ILE A 47 14.85 7.11 4.25
C ILE A 47 13.77 7.95 4.93
N LEU A 48 14.16 8.92 5.75
CA LEU A 48 13.21 9.82 6.42
C LEU A 48 12.36 10.60 5.39
N TYR A 49 12.99 11.16 4.36
CA TYR A 49 12.31 11.87 3.28
C TYR A 49 11.33 10.95 2.52
N PHE A 50 11.70 9.69 2.30
CA PHE A 50 10.82 8.72 1.67
C PHE A 50 9.54 8.54 2.47
N PHE A 51 9.64 8.25 3.77
CA PHE A 51 8.46 8.01 4.60
C PHE A 51 7.66 9.29 4.90
N THR A 52 8.32 10.44 5.11
CA THR A 52 7.59 11.67 5.46
C THR A 52 6.98 12.38 4.25
N GLN A 53 7.49 12.15 3.04
CA GLN A 53 7.08 12.90 1.85
C GLN A 53 6.65 11.99 0.68
N ARG A 54 7.52 11.09 0.24
CA ARG A 54 7.34 10.37 -1.03
C ARG A 54 6.25 9.31 -0.94
N PHE A 55 6.24 8.47 0.08
CA PHE A 55 5.24 7.41 0.21
C PHE A 55 3.80 7.96 0.32
N PRO A 56 3.50 8.93 1.24
CA PRO A 56 2.17 9.52 1.30
C PRO A 56 1.78 10.25 0.02
N GLN A 57 2.73 10.91 -0.67
CA GLN A 57 2.47 11.57 -1.94
C GLN A 57 2.04 10.55 -3.01
N VAL A 58 2.83 9.47 -3.21
CA VAL A 58 2.51 8.43 -4.20
C VAL A 58 1.18 7.75 -3.88
N PHE A 59 0.90 7.49 -2.60
CA PHE A 59 -0.40 6.97 -2.19
C PHE A 59 -1.55 7.87 -2.66
N ARG A 60 -1.47 9.20 -2.42
CA ARG A 60 -2.51 10.14 -2.84
C ARG A 60 -2.64 10.25 -4.37
N GLU A 61 -1.54 10.16 -5.09
CA GLU A 61 -1.55 10.17 -6.56
C GLU A 61 -2.21 8.92 -7.14
N THR A 62 -2.14 7.80 -6.42
CA THR A 62 -2.54 6.47 -6.89
C THR A 62 -3.70 5.85 -6.11
N TRP A 63 -4.36 6.58 -5.23
CA TRP A 63 -5.40 6.10 -4.30
C TRP A 63 -6.52 5.30 -4.97
N ARG A 64 -6.84 5.63 -6.24
CA ARG A 64 -7.89 4.93 -7.02
C ARG A 64 -7.61 3.44 -7.18
N TYR A 65 -6.34 3.06 -7.29
CA TYR A 65 -5.96 1.65 -7.39
C TYR A 65 -6.10 0.94 -6.05
N THR A 66 -5.78 1.63 -4.95
CA THR A 66 -6.04 1.11 -3.59
C THR A 66 -7.56 0.97 -3.37
N ALA A 67 -8.37 1.93 -3.79
CA ALA A 67 -9.82 1.83 -3.72
C ALA A 67 -10.36 0.64 -4.54
N ALA A 68 -9.81 0.40 -5.73
CA ALA A 68 -10.17 -0.77 -6.52
C ALA A 68 -9.79 -2.09 -5.79
N ALA A 69 -8.65 -2.14 -5.13
CA ALA A 69 -8.25 -3.30 -4.31
C ALA A 69 -9.22 -3.53 -3.16
N VAL A 70 -9.63 -2.47 -2.45
CA VAL A 70 -10.67 -2.55 -1.40
C VAL A 70 -11.99 -3.10 -1.96
N LEU A 71 -12.45 -2.62 -3.11
CA LEU A 71 -13.70 -3.08 -3.72
C LEU A 71 -13.65 -4.56 -4.10
N VAL A 72 -12.54 -5.02 -4.70
CA VAL A 72 -12.35 -6.44 -5.06
C VAL A 72 -12.32 -7.31 -3.80
N PHE A 73 -11.59 -6.89 -2.77
CA PHE A 73 -11.54 -7.59 -1.49
C PHE A 73 -12.94 -7.66 -0.84
N ALA A 74 -13.66 -6.54 -0.78
CA ALA A 74 -15.00 -6.48 -0.21
C ALA A 74 -16.01 -7.36 -0.98
N ALA A 75 -15.92 -7.37 -2.30
CA ALA A 75 -16.73 -8.28 -3.14
C ALA A 75 -16.39 -9.75 -2.87
N GLY A 76 -15.10 -10.09 -2.73
CA GLY A 76 -14.66 -11.41 -2.31
C GLY A 76 -15.20 -11.80 -0.94
N ALA A 77 -15.13 -10.89 0.05
CA ALA A 77 -15.65 -11.14 1.40
C ALA A 77 -17.18 -11.34 1.39
N ALA A 78 -17.91 -10.52 0.65
CA ALA A 78 -19.36 -10.68 0.49
C ALA A 78 -19.71 -12.02 -0.17
N LEU A 79 -18.94 -12.44 -1.19
CA LEU A 79 -19.10 -13.73 -1.82
C LEU A 79 -18.80 -14.88 -0.85
N GLY A 80 -17.74 -14.77 -0.04
CA GLY A 80 -17.41 -15.76 1.00
C GLY A 80 -18.54 -15.94 2.00
N VAL A 81 -19.12 -14.84 2.49
CA VAL A 81 -20.30 -14.86 3.37
C VAL A 81 -21.49 -15.51 2.66
N LEU A 82 -21.79 -15.09 1.43
CA LEU A 82 -22.94 -15.62 0.67
C LEU A 82 -22.83 -17.13 0.48
N LEU A 83 -21.67 -17.64 0.06
CA LEU A 83 -21.46 -19.07 -0.16
C LEU A 83 -21.54 -19.85 1.15
N SER A 84 -21.04 -19.31 2.26
CA SER A 84 -21.13 -19.94 3.58
C SER A 84 -22.59 -20.01 4.09
N VAL A 85 -23.41 -19.01 3.77
CA VAL A 85 -24.86 -19.04 4.11
C VAL A 85 -25.61 -20.08 3.30
N THR A 86 -25.26 -20.24 2.01
CA THR A 86 -25.98 -21.10 1.08
C THR A 86 -25.55 -22.58 1.13
N ASP A 87 -24.28 -22.83 1.48
CA ASP A 87 -23.71 -24.18 1.54
C ASP A 87 -22.76 -24.33 2.76
N PRO A 88 -23.21 -25.00 3.82
CA PRO A 88 -22.35 -25.28 4.98
C PRO A 88 -21.11 -26.14 4.68
N ALA A 89 -21.11 -26.91 3.58
CA ALA A 89 -19.94 -27.68 3.17
C ALA A 89 -18.83 -26.76 2.64
N PHE A 90 -19.19 -25.58 2.14
CA PHE A 90 -18.24 -24.59 1.64
C PHE A 90 -17.30 -24.08 2.73
N GLU A 91 -17.80 -23.84 3.95
CA GLU A 91 -16.95 -23.44 5.08
C GLU A 91 -15.88 -24.49 5.36
N ARG A 92 -16.28 -25.78 5.40
CA ARG A 92 -15.36 -26.91 5.62
C ARG A 92 -14.34 -27.05 4.49
N PHE A 93 -14.76 -26.78 3.26
CA PHE A 93 -13.86 -26.81 2.10
C PHE A 93 -12.78 -25.71 2.18
N ILE A 94 -13.15 -24.49 2.58
CA ILE A 94 -12.24 -23.36 2.63
C ILE A 94 -11.36 -23.37 3.87
N LEU A 95 -11.91 -23.61 5.06
CA LEU A 95 -11.22 -23.50 6.34
C LEU A 95 -10.62 -24.84 6.83
N GLY A 96 -11.05 -25.94 6.23
CA GLY A 96 -10.70 -27.28 6.69
C GLY A 96 -11.55 -27.74 7.89
N VAL A 97 -11.56 -29.06 8.09
CA VAL A 97 -12.41 -29.70 9.11
C VAL A 97 -11.96 -29.29 10.51
N ASP A 98 -10.67 -29.30 10.79
CA ASP A 98 -10.13 -29.03 12.13
C ASP A 98 -10.46 -27.61 12.61
N MET A 99 -10.37 -26.61 11.72
CA MET A 99 -10.69 -25.23 12.06
C MET A 99 -12.19 -25.05 12.30
N ILE A 100 -13.04 -25.63 11.48
CA ILE A 100 -14.50 -25.57 11.67
C ILE A 100 -14.92 -26.28 12.95
N ASP A 101 -14.38 -27.47 13.23
CA ASP A 101 -14.68 -28.21 14.46
C ASP A 101 -14.26 -27.41 15.71
N THR A 102 -13.16 -26.65 15.66
CA THR A 102 -12.72 -25.74 16.72
C THR A 102 -13.72 -24.59 16.91
N ILE A 103 -14.12 -23.94 15.79
CA ILE A 103 -15.13 -22.86 15.82
C ILE A 103 -16.49 -23.36 16.33
N ASP A 104 -16.93 -24.54 15.92
CA ASP A 104 -18.21 -25.12 16.34
C ASP A 104 -18.22 -25.48 17.84
N LYS A 105 -17.06 -25.83 18.43
CA LYS A 105 -16.89 -25.96 19.89
C LYS A 105 -16.84 -24.63 20.63
N ARG A 106 -17.00 -23.51 19.92
CA ARG A 106 -16.86 -22.15 20.43
C ARG A 106 -15.48 -21.84 21.00
N GLU A 107 -14.44 -22.43 20.42
CA GLU A 107 -13.05 -22.19 20.79
C GLU A 107 -12.38 -21.32 19.73
N MET A 108 -11.54 -20.38 20.18
CA MET A 108 -10.74 -19.55 19.29
C MET A 108 -9.39 -20.24 19.04
N TRP A 109 -9.08 -20.55 17.78
CA TRP A 109 -7.76 -21.09 17.39
C TRP A 109 -6.59 -20.16 17.75
N THR A 110 -6.87 -18.89 17.98
CA THR A 110 -5.87 -17.88 18.36
C THR A 110 -5.24 -18.13 19.74
N HIS A 111 -5.84 -18.97 20.58
CA HIS A 111 -5.28 -19.33 21.88
C HIS A 111 -3.96 -20.13 21.75
N SER A 112 -3.79 -20.90 20.70
CA SER A 112 -2.55 -21.61 20.42
C SER A 112 -1.37 -20.67 20.13
N ILE A 113 -1.65 -19.45 19.62
CA ILE A 113 -0.66 -18.42 19.34
C ILE A 113 0.00 -17.92 20.65
N VAL A 114 -0.75 -17.92 21.75
CA VAL A 114 -0.30 -17.41 23.07
C VAL A 114 0.89 -18.21 23.60
N ALA A 115 0.93 -19.52 23.34
CA ALA A 115 2.00 -20.41 23.83
C ALA A 115 3.35 -20.16 23.15
N VAL A 116 3.36 -19.65 21.93
CA VAL A 116 4.57 -19.49 21.08
C VAL A 116 4.67 -18.08 20.47
N LYS A 117 4.31 -17.05 21.25
CA LYS A 117 4.16 -15.66 20.81
C LYS A 117 5.25 -15.13 19.85
N PRO A 118 6.57 -15.23 20.15
CA PRO A 118 7.58 -14.66 19.26
C PRO A 118 7.67 -15.39 17.91
N LEU A 119 7.55 -16.72 17.93
CA LEU A 119 7.64 -17.55 16.72
C LEU A 119 6.40 -17.38 15.85
N ALA A 120 5.22 -17.40 16.47
CA ALA A 120 3.95 -17.17 15.78
C ALA A 120 3.91 -15.78 15.17
N SER A 121 4.26 -14.73 15.93
CA SER A 121 4.33 -13.34 15.43
C SER A 121 5.25 -13.21 14.22
N SER A 122 6.45 -13.79 14.27
CA SER A 122 7.36 -13.72 13.13
C SER A 122 6.84 -14.49 11.91
N GLY A 123 6.20 -15.63 12.13
CA GLY A 123 5.58 -16.45 11.07
C GLY A 123 4.44 -15.71 10.38
N ILE A 124 3.52 -15.14 11.14
CA ILE A 124 2.36 -14.39 10.62
C ILE A 124 2.83 -13.11 9.90
N MET A 125 3.73 -12.34 10.51
CA MET A 125 4.32 -11.17 9.89
C MET A 125 4.97 -11.49 8.54
N THR A 126 5.77 -12.58 8.49
CA THR A 126 6.44 -13.02 7.26
C THR A 126 5.41 -13.44 6.21
N ASN A 127 4.36 -14.16 6.61
CA ASN A 127 3.26 -14.54 5.72
C ASN A 127 2.54 -13.31 5.15
N ASN A 128 2.20 -12.32 5.97
CA ASN A 128 1.49 -11.12 5.53
C ASN A 128 2.33 -10.25 4.59
N ILE A 129 3.65 -10.17 4.86
CA ILE A 129 4.61 -9.57 3.92
C ILE A 129 4.64 -10.36 2.61
N ALA A 130 4.78 -11.68 2.65
CA ALA A 130 4.84 -12.53 1.46
C ALA A 130 3.56 -12.43 0.62
N VAL A 131 2.37 -12.46 1.26
CA VAL A 131 1.07 -12.28 0.59
C VAL A 131 0.98 -10.91 -0.07
N SER A 132 1.43 -9.85 0.60
CA SER A 132 1.44 -8.50 0.04
C SER A 132 2.37 -8.39 -1.18
N PHE A 133 3.56 -8.98 -1.12
CA PHE A 133 4.48 -9.04 -2.25
C PHE A 133 3.94 -9.88 -3.41
N ALA A 134 3.34 -11.04 -3.14
CA ALA A 134 2.71 -11.88 -4.15
C ALA A 134 1.53 -11.18 -4.84
N THR A 135 0.71 -10.49 -4.04
CA THR A 135 -0.41 -9.67 -4.55
C THR A 135 0.07 -8.56 -5.47
N PHE A 136 1.13 -7.85 -5.07
CA PHE A 136 1.78 -6.85 -5.93
C PHE A 136 2.37 -7.47 -7.20
N ALA A 137 3.14 -8.56 -7.08
CA ALA A 137 3.80 -9.21 -8.21
C ALA A 137 2.78 -9.75 -9.24
N GLY A 138 1.60 -10.17 -8.78
CA GLY A 138 0.47 -10.58 -9.65
C GLY A 138 0.02 -9.48 -10.60
N GLY A 139 0.37 -8.23 -10.34
CA GLY A 139 0.14 -7.09 -11.23
C GLY A 139 0.84 -7.19 -12.57
N ILE A 140 1.99 -7.88 -12.65
CA ILE A 140 2.76 -8.05 -13.89
C ILE A 140 1.98 -8.84 -14.96
N LEU A 141 1.03 -9.67 -14.52
CA LEU A 141 0.10 -10.40 -15.39
C LEU A 141 -1.10 -9.53 -15.84
N GLY A 142 -0.88 -8.24 -16.07
CA GLY A 142 -1.94 -7.30 -16.41
C GLY A 142 -2.94 -7.03 -15.26
N GLY A 143 -2.54 -7.29 -14.01
CA GLY A 143 -3.40 -7.11 -12.84
C GLY A 143 -4.27 -8.32 -12.50
N VAL A 144 -4.32 -9.37 -13.33
CA VAL A 144 -5.16 -10.56 -13.10
C VAL A 144 -4.73 -11.31 -11.83
N GLY A 145 -3.43 -11.48 -11.60
CA GLY A 145 -2.93 -12.10 -10.38
C GLY A 145 -3.27 -11.31 -9.11
N THR A 146 -3.20 -9.98 -9.18
CA THR A 146 -3.64 -9.10 -8.10
C THR A 146 -5.14 -9.22 -7.84
N LEU A 147 -5.96 -9.24 -8.90
CA LEU A 147 -7.40 -9.42 -8.81
C LEU A 147 -7.74 -10.73 -8.08
N TYR A 148 -7.11 -11.83 -8.51
CA TYR A 148 -7.28 -13.13 -7.89
C TYR A 148 -6.87 -13.13 -6.42
N ALA A 149 -5.67 -12.62 -6.10
CA ALA A 149 -5.18 -12.58 -4.73
C ALA A 149 -6.08 -11.75 -3.82
N MET A 150 -6.52 -10.56 -4.26
CA MET A 150 -7.42 -9.70 -3.48
C MET A 150 -8.79 -10.35 -3.27
N ALA A 151 -9.37 -10.97 -4.31
CA ALA A 151 -10.65 -11.65 -4.22
C ALA A 151 -10.57 -12.86 -3.26
N MET A 152 -9.51 -13.67 -3.36
CA MET A 152 -9.34 -14.85 -2.50
C MET A 152 -9.06 -14.48 -1.04
N ASN A 153 -8.24 -13.45 -0.76
CA ASN A 153 -8.06 -12.95 0.61
C ASN A 153 -9.37 -12.42 1.19
N GLY A 154 -10.15 -11.67 0.38
CA GLY A 154 -11.47 -11.21 0.79
C GLY A 154 -12.40 -12.39 1.10
N LEU A 155 -12.50 -13.36 0.19
CA LEU A 155 -13.34 -14.55 0.35
C LEU A 155 -13.00 -15.30 1.64
N LEU A 156 -11.72 -15.55 1.90
CA LEU A 156 -11.26 -16.21 3.12
C LEU A 156 -11.71 -15.44 4.38
N ILE A 157 -11.51 -14.13 4.42
CA ILE A 157 -11.95 -13.30 5.56
C ILE A 157 -13.47 -13.32 5.71
N GLY A 158 -14.23 -13.32 4.61
CA GLY A 158 -15.68 -13.43 4.63
C GLY A 158 -16.17 -14.75 5.24
N VAL A 159 -15.56 -15.87 4.85
CA VAL A 159 -15.87 -17.20 5.41
C VAL A 159 -15.54 -17.24 6.91
N VAL A 160 -14.33 -16.81 7.32
CA VAL A 160 -13.92 -16.78 8.74
C VAL A 160 -14.88 -15.92 9.57
N ALA A 161 -15.20 -14.72 9.09
CA ALA A 161 -16.07 -13.79 9.80
C ALA A 161 -17.49 -14.39 9.99
N PHE A 162 -18.04 -15.02 8.95
CA PHE A 162 -19.35 -15.68 9.01
C PHE A 162 -19.33 -16.86 9.97
N SER A 163 -18.36 -17.79 9.84
CA SER A 163 -18.25 -18.99 10.69
C SER A 163 -18.13 -18.61 12.18
N CYS A 164 -17.30 -17.60 12.49
CA CYS A 164 -17.18 -17.09 13.86
C CYS A 164 -18.46 -16.40 14.35
N ALA A 165 -19.12 -15.61 13.51
CA ALA A 165 -20.36 -14.92 13.87
C ALA A 165 -21.47 -15.92 14.18
N ARG A 166 -21.63 -16.96 13.33
CA ARG A 166 -22.59 -18.04 13.49
C ARG A 166 -22.42 -18.81 14.83
N SER A 167 -21.18 -19.03 15.24
CA SER A 167 -20.83 -19.74 16.47
C SER A 167 -20.76 -18.83 17.71
N GLY A 168 -21.11 -17.54 17.59
CA GLY A 168 -21.07 -16.57 18.71
C GLY A 168 -19.69 -16.03 19.03
N LEU A 169 -18.68 -16.31 18.19
CA LEU A 169 -17.29 -15.86 18.36
C LEU A 169 -16.96 -14.55 17.65
N GLY A 170 -17.96 -13.89 17.03
CA GLY A 170 -17.72 -12.69 16.23
C GLY A 170 -17.02 -11.57 17.01
N LEU A 171 -17.47 -11.27 18.25
CA LEU A 171 -16.84 -10.25 19.09
C LEU A 171 -15.39 -10.63 19.45
N SER A 172 -15.14 -11.90 19.76
CA SER A 172 -13.79 -12.41 20.05
C SER A 172 -12.85 -12.26 18.85
N LEU A 173 -13.32 -12.65 17.66
CA LEU A 173 -12.58 -12.46 16.41
C LEU A 173 -12.23 -10.98 16.16
N PHE A 174 -13.25 -10.11 16.15
CA PHE A 174 -13.03 -8.69 15.86
C PHE A 174 -12.18 -8.00 16.94
N SER A 175 -12.31 -8.37 18.21
CA SER A 175 -11.46 -7.82 19.26
C SER A 175 -9.99 -8.27 19.14
N PHE A 176 -9.76 -9.50 18.64
CA PHE A 176 -8.41 -9.99 18.35
C PHE A 176 -7.80 -9.27 17.15
N VAL A 177 -8.59 -9.09 16.07
CA VAL A 177 -8.11 -8.49 14.81
C VAL A 177 -7.97 -6.96 14.89
N ALA A 178 -8.82 -6.26 15.65
CA ALA A 178 -8.90 -4.81 15.65
C ALA A 178 -7.55 -4.09 15.84
N PRO A 179 -6.66 -4.48 16.79
CA PRO A 179 -5.40 -3.77 16.99
C PRO A 179 -4.46 -3.83 15.77
N HIS A 180 -4.22 -5.02 15.21
CA HIS A 180 -3.28 -5.22 14.10
C HIS A 180 -3.91 -5.03 12.73
N GLY A 181 -5.14 -5.48 12.54
CA GLY A 181 -5.87 -5.39 11.29
C GLY A 181 -6.07 -3.96 10.79
N SER A 182 -6.05 -2.98 11.71
CA SER A 182 -6.07 -1.55 11.39
C SER A 182 -4.87 -1.06 10.58
N LEU A 183 -3.76 -1.77 10.60
CA LEU A 183 -2.56 -1.51 9.79
C LEU A 183 -2.39 -2.55 8.68
N GLU A 184 -2.70 -3.80 8.96
CA GLU A 184 -2.50 -4.93 8.05
C GLU A 184 -3.42 -4.84 6.83
N LEU A 185 -4.72 -4.68 7.02
CA LEU A 185 -5.67 -4.60 5.90
C LEU A 185 -5.39 -3.40 4.99
N PRO A 186 -5.19 -2.16 5.49
CA PRO A 186 -4.77 -1.05 4.64
C PRO A 186 -3.45 -1.32 3.90
N SER A 187 -2.49 -2.00 4.52
CA SER A 187 -1.23 -2.36 3.88
C SER A 187 -1.44 -3.35 2.72
N LEU A 188 -2.28 -4.37 2.91
CA LEU A 188 -2.67 -5.30 1.85
C LEU A 188 -3.40 -4.56 0.71
N PHE A 189 -4.30 -3.63 1.03
CA PHE A 189 -5.00 -2.84 0.01
C PHE A 189 -4.07 -1.93 -0.78
N ILE A 190 -3.08 -1.32 -0.13
CA ILE A 190 -2.05 -0.51 -0.80
C ILE A 190 -1.18 -1.40 -1.70
N ALA A 191 -0.80 -2.60 -1.25
CA ALA A 191 -0.05 -3.57 -2.05
C ALA A 191 -0.86 -4.06 -3.27
N GLY A 192 -2.16 -4.33 -3.08
CA GLY A 192 -3.09 -4.63 -4.17
C GLY A 192 -3.24 -3.47 -5.15
N GLY A 193 -3.36 -2.25 -4.64
CA GLY A 193 -3.36 -1.04 -5.45
C GLY A 193 -2.07 -0.87 -6.27
N ALA A 194 -0.91 -1.18 -5.68
CA ALA A 194 0.37 -1.19 -6.38
C ALA A 194 0.40 -2.24 -7.49
N GLY A 195 -0.19 -3.42 -7.28
CA GLY A 195 -0.34 -4.45 -8.30
C GLY A 195 -1.25 -4.01 -9.45
N PHE A 196 -2.41 -3.40 -9.17
CA PHE A 196 -3.28 -2.86 -10.21
C PHE A 196 -2.63 -1.71 -10.99
N LEU A 197 -1.87 -0.84 -10.32
CA LEU A 197 -1.10 0.20 -10.99
C LEU A 197 -0.07 -0.39 -11.95
N LEU A 198 0.62 -1.46 -11.55
CA LEU A 198 1.56 -2.20 -12.39
C LEU A 198 0.83 -2.80 -13.60
N GLY A 199 -0.30 -3.48 -13.37
CA GLY A 199 -1.15 -4.07 -14.42
C GLY A 199 -1.62 -3.05 -15.44
N ARG A 200 -2.04 -1.85 -14.98
CA ARG A 200 -2.36 -0.74 -15.88
C ARG A 200 -1.17 -0.34 -16.75
N GLY A 201 0.04 -0.26 -16.17
CA GLY A 201 1.26 0.07 -16.91
C GLY A 201 1.55 -0.92 -18.05
N VAL A 202 1.20 -2.19 -17.84
CA VAL A 202 1.33 -3.26 -18.85
C VAL A 202 0.26 -3.14 -19.94
N LEU A 203 -1.02 -2.99 -19.54
CA LEU A 203 -2.16 -3.07 -20.46
C LEU A 203 -2.45 -1.77 -21.21
N PHE A 204 -2.25 -0.62 -20.56
CA PHE A 204 -2.70 0.68 -21.06
C PHE A 204 -1.55 1.70 -21.12
N PRO A 205 -0.56 1.53 -22.02
CA PRO A 205 0.61 2.42 -22.10
C PRO A 205 0.25 3.83 -22.61
N GLY A 206 -0.91 4.03 -23.23
CA GLY A 206 -1.30 5.30 -23.83
C GLY A 206 -0.37 5.72 -24.96
N ARG A 207 0.20 6.93 -24.86
CA ARG A 207 1.16 7.48 -25.83
C ARG A 207 2.62 7.06 -25.56
N LEU A 208 2.87 6.34 -24.48
CA LEU A 208 4.21 5.88 -24.10
C LEU A 208 4.53 4.54 -24.75
N SER A 209 5.80 4.22 -24.87
CA SER A 209 6.19 2.84 -25.15
C SER A 209 5.75 1.95 -23.98
N ARG A 210 5.46 0.66 -24.22
CA ARG A 210 5.11 -0.30 -23.14
C ARG A 210 6.18 -0.34 -22.06
N ARG A 211 7.44 -0.26 -22.46
CA ARG A 211 8.59 -0.22 -21.55
C ARG A 211 8.56 1.02 -20.65
N ASP A 212 8.33 2.20 -21.21
CA ASP A 212 8.34 3.45 -20.44
C ASP A 212 7.12 3.52 -19.52
N SER A 213 5.95 3.10 -20.00
CA SER A 213 4.74 3.00 -19.17
C SER A 213 4.95 2.09 -17.97
N LEU A 214 5.52 0.90 -18.19
CA LEU A 214 5.82 -0.07 -17.13
C LEU A 214 6.89 0.46 -16.17
N LEU A 215 7.92 1.15 -16.64
CA LEU A 215 8.93 1.75 -15.78
C LEU A 215 8.36 2.84 -14.87
N ILE A 216 7.46 3.67 -15.38
CA ILE A 216 6.81 4.72 -14.57
C ILE A 216 5.88 4.10 -13.54
N ALA A 217 4.98 3.20 -13.97
CA ALA A 217 4.06 2.51 -13.08
C ALA A 217 4.82 1.68 -12.03
N GLY A 218 5.85 0.93 -12.44
CA GLY A 218 6.68 0.12 -11.57
C GLY A 218 7.40 0.91 -10.50
N ARG A 219 7.96 2.09 -10.83
CA ARG A 219 8.59 2.97 -9.83
C ARG A 219 7.62 3.45 -8.76
N GLN A 220 6.39 3.80 -9.13
CA GLN A 220 5.36 4.19 -8.17
C GLN A 220 4.90 2.98 -7.34
N ALA A 221 4.65 1.85 -7.98
CA ALA A 221 4.19 0.62 -7.35
C ALA A 221 5.21 0.07 -6.33
N VAL A 222 6.50 0.06 -6.67
CA VAL A 222 7.57 -0.33 -5.74
C VAL A 222 7.65 0.63 -4.54
N ARG A 223 7.46 1.95 -4.74
CA ARG A 223 7.41 2.89 -3.62
C ARG A 223 6.24 2.62 -2.68
N LEU A 224 5.07 2.26 -3.21
CA LEU A 224 3.93 1.86 -2.38
C LEU A 224 4.27 0.59 -1.59
N LEU A 225 4.82 -0.43 -2.25
CA LEU A 225 5.19 -1.69 -1.62
C LEU A 225 6.23 -1.50 -0.50
N LEU A 226 7.29 -0.72 -0.75
CA LEU A 226 8.29 -0.39 0.27
C LEU A 226 7.69 0.39 1.44
N GLY A 227 6.69 1.22 1.18
CA GLY A 227 6.00 1.99 2.20
C GLY A 227 5.17 1.13 3.14
N VAL A 228 4.60 0.01 2.69
CA VAL A 228 3.78 -0.87 3.54
C VAL A 228 4.59 -1.83 4.39
N VAL A 229 5.84 -2.13 4.05
CA VAL A 229 6.67 -3.09 4.82
C VAL A 229 6.76 -2.72 6.31
N PRO A 230 7.12 -1.48 6.70
CA PRO A 230 7.15 -1.12 8.11
C PRO A 230 5.79 -1.20 8.80
N LEU A 231 4.69 -0.91 8.07
CA LEU A 231 3.33 -1.03 8.61
C LEU A 231 3.00 -2.49 8.94
N LEU A 232 3.38 -3.42 8.06
CA LEU A 232 3.20 -4.85 8.28
C LEU A 232 4.08 -5.38 9.42
N VAL A 233 5.30 -4.86 9.57
CA VAL A 233 6.17 -5.20 10.71
C VAL A 233 5.53 -4.75 12.02
N ILE A 234 5.02 -3.52 12.08
CA ILE A 234 4.33 -3.00 13.27
C ILE A 234 3.05 -3.82 13.53
N ALA A 235 2.26 -4.12 12.50
CA ALA A 235 1.05 -4.96 12.63
C ALA A 235 1.39 -6.34 13.21
N GLY A 236 2.44 -7.01 12.70
CA GLY A 236 2.87 -8.32 13.19
C GLY A 236 3.35 -8.30 14.64
N ILE A 237 4.03 -7.22 15.07
CA ILE A 237 4.39 -7.03 16.48
C ILE A 237 3.13 -6.88 17.34
N ILE A 238 2.17 -6.06 16.91
CA ILE A 238 0.90 -5.86 17.63
C ILE A 238 0.12 -7.17 17.70
N GLU A 239 0.08 -7.93 16.61
CA GLU A 239 -0.59 -9.22 16.52
C GLU A 239 0.02 -10.25 17.50
N GLY A 240 1.35 -10.31 17.60
CA GLY A 240 1.99 -11.25 18.52
C GLY A 240 1.95 -10.85 19.99
N PHE A 241 1.95 -9.56 20.29
CA PHE A 241 2.15 -9.09 21.67
C PHE A 241 0.95 -8.34 22.29
N VAL A 242 0.07 -7.76 21.47
CA VAL A 242 -1.09 -6.98 21.97
C VAL A 242 -2.39 -7.74 21.74
N SER A 243 -2.63 -8.27 20.57
CA SER A 243 -3.88 -8.94 20.20
C SER A 243 -4.24 -10.13 21.08
N PRO A 244 -3.27 -11.00 21.49
CA PRO A 244 -3.57 -12.16 22.33
C PRO A 244 -3.65 -11.85 23.85
N THR A 245 -3.56 -10.59 24.26
CA THR A 245 -3.63 -10.22 25.68
C THR A 245 -5.07 -10.21 26.19
N ASP A 246 -5.24 -10.25 27.53
CA ASP A 246 -6.52 -10.16 28.20
C ASP A 246 -7.01 -8.70 28.39
N LEU A 247 -6.51 -7.79 27.57
CA LEU A 247 -6.99 -6.41 27.53
C LEU A 247 -8.51 -6.39 27.28
N ALA A 248 -9.23 -5.55 28.02
CA ALA A 248 -10.66 -5.41 27.84
C ALA A 248 -10.99 -4.98 26.39
N VAL A 249 -12.03 -5.57 25.82
CA VAL A 249 -12.45 -5.40 24.43
C VAL A 249 -12.49 -3.93 23.96
N PRO A 250 -13.04 -2.97 24.75
CA PRO A 250 -13.06 -1.57 24.34
C PRO A 250 -11.66 -0.98 24.10
N PHE A 251 -10.65 -1.38 24.89
CA PHE A 251 -9.29 -0.89 24.72
C PHE A 251 -8.65 -1.43 23.43
N LYS A 252 -8.93 -2.70 23.07
CA LYS A 252 -8.46 -3.27 21.79
C LYS A 252 -9.03 -2.52 20.59
N PHE A 253 -10.32 -2.20 20.61
CA PHE A 253 -10.95 -1.38 19.58
C PHE A 253 -10.42 0.06 19.57
N LEU A 254 -10.15 0.66 20.73
CA LEU A 254 -9.57 2.00 20.83
C LEU A 254 -8.17 2.04 20.21
N ILE A 255 -7.32 1.03 20.50
CA ILE A 255 -5.98 0.91 19.89
C ILE A 255 -6.13 0.82 18.37
N GLY A 256 -6.97 -0.08 17.86
CA GLY A 256 -7.17 -0.24 16.42
C GLY A 256 -7.69 1.03 15.76
N ALA A 257 -8.70 1.68 16.33
CA ALA A 257 -9.24 2.93 15.81
C ALA A 257 -8.19 4.05 15.80
N SER A 258 -7.40 4.17 16.88
CA SER A 258 -6.33 5.18 16.99
C SER A 258 -5.26 4.97 15.92
N LEU A 259 -4.80 3.73 15.72
CA LEU A 259 -3.80 3.38 14.70
C LEU A 259 -4.34 3.64 13.29
N PHE A 260 -5.60 3.29 13.02
CA PHE A 260 -6.23 3.56 11.72
C PHE A 260 -6.33 5.06 11.44
N VAL A 261 -6.77 5.85 12.42
CA VAL A 261 -6.86 7.31 12.30
C VAL A 261 -5.47 7.92 12.08
N LEU A 262 -4.47 7.49 12.83
CA LEU A 262 -3.08 7.95 12.66
C LEU A 262 -2.53 7.61 11.27
N LEU A 263 -2.78 6.39 10.77
CA LEU A 263 -2.41 5.99 9.41
C LEU A 263 -3.13 6.85 8.36
N ALA A 264 -4.43 7.06 8.52
CA ALA A 264 -5.21 7.90 7.60
C ALA A 264 -4.70 9.35 7.57
N LEU A 265 -4.47 9.95 8.75
CA LEU A 265 -3.89 11.30 8.85
C LEU A 265 -2.50 11.37 8.22
N TYR A 266 -1.67 10.37 8.48
CA TYR A 266 -0.35 10.27 7.88
C TYR A 266 -0.41 10.22 6.35
N LEU A 267 -1.22 9.34 5.77
CA LEU A 267 -1.34 9.17 4.32
C LEU A 267 -1.96 10.40 3.63
N LEU A 268 -2.89 11.08 4.29
CA LEU A 268 -3.64 12.19 3.72
C LEU A 268 -2.96 13.54 3.95
N ALA A 269 -2.29 13.77 5.09
CA ALA A 269 -1.75 15.07 5.49
C ALA A 269 -0.24 15.22 5.27
N ALA A 270 0.56 14.16 5.42
CA ALA A 270 2.00 14.24 5.30
C ALA A 270 2.43 14.69 3.88
N GLY A 271 3.46 15.53 3.81
CA GLY A 271 4.00 16.02 2.54
C GLY A 271 3.21 17.13 1.83
N ARG A 272 2.12 17.64 2.42
CA ARG A 272 1.35 18.77 1.84
C ARG A 272 2.04 20.13 2.00
N ARG A 273 2.92 20.30 2.99
CA ARG A 273 3.53 21.60 3.34
C ARG A 273 4.62 22.07 2.38
N SER A 274 5.23 21.23 1.57
CA SER A 274 6.29 21.64 0.63
C SER A 274 5.84 22.47 -0.56
N GLY A 275 4.57 22.44 -0.94
CA GLY A 275 4.05 23.22 -2.08
C GLY A 275 3.69 24.67 -1.73
N ALA A 276 3.31 24.94 -0.49
CA ALA A 276 2.87 26.28 -0.07
C ALA A 276 4.03 27.26 0.11
N THR A 277 5.19 26.76 0.58
CA THR A 277 6.37 27.62 0.82
C THR A 277 7.02 28.13 -0.48
N LEU A 278 6.95 27.34 -1.55
CA LEU A 278 7.47 27.74 -2.86
C LEU A 278 6.56 28.75 -3.59
N ALA A 279 5.25 28.70 -3.36
CA ALA A 279 4.31 29.67 -3.95
C ALA A 279 4.48 31.04 -3.30
N THR A 280 4.73 31.11 -2.00
CA THR A 280 4.88 32.38 -1.27
C THR A 280 6.22 33.07 -1.59
N SER A 281 7.29 32.32 -1.87
CA SER A 281 8.58 32.90 -2.25
C SER A 281 8.60 33.48 -3.67
N LEU A 282 7.74 32.99 -4.56
CA LEU A 282 7.63 33.48 -5.94
C LEU A 282 6.77 34.75 -6.07
N THR A 283 5.91 35.02 -5.10
CA THR A 283 5.09 36.24 -5.08
C THR A 283 5.79 37.43 -4.42
N THR A 284 6.75 37.21 -3.53
CA THR A 284 7.53 38.29 -2.87
C THR A 284 8.66 38.82 -3.75
N ASP A 285 9.17 38.05 -4.71
CA ASP A 285 10.24 38.51 -5.63
C ASP A 285 9.68 39.25 -6.88
N SER A 286 8.36 39.36 -7.04
CA SER A 286 7.73 40.10 -8.13
C SER A 286 7.28 41.52 -7.74
N GLU A 287 7.41 41.92 -6.46
CA GLU A 287 7.05 43.26 -5.95
C GLU A 287 8.25 44.12 -5.51
N SER A 288 9.47 43.66 -5.76
CA SER A 288 10.72 44.41 -5.58
C SER A 288 11.40 44.61 -6.94
#